data_93a1bffb1d0e0339001742859615a4a7
#
_entry.id   93a1bffb1d0e0339001742859615a4a7
#
_cell.length_a   1.000
_cell.length_b   1.000
_cell.length_c   1.000
_cell.angle_alpha   90.00
_cell.angle_beta   90.00
_cell.angle_gamma   90.00
#
_symmetry.space_group_name_H-M   'P 1'
#
loop_
_entity.id
_entity.type
_entity.pdbx_description
1 polymer ?
#
loop_
_entity_poly.entity_id
_entity_poly.type
_entity_poly.pdbx_seq_one_letter_code
_entity_poly.pdbx_strand_id
1 'polypeptide(L)'
;MQHINNKAEFEQLIKENNNVVIDFYATWCGPCKMLAPIIEQVANEVSHVKIVKVDVDVAGDLAELFGITSIPTVVYIKNQKLELRELGFKQKAAILDNISKIFG
;
A
#
# COMPACT_ATOMS: atom_id res chain seq x y z
N MET A 1 -5.12 -2.15 11.40
CA MET A 1 -4.94 -1.48 10.10
C MET A 1 -6.01 -1.95 9.13
N GLN A 2 -6.51 -1.04 8.31
CA GLN A 2 -7.60 -1.34 7.37
C GLN A 2 -7.11 -2.22 6.22
N HIS A 3 -7.92 -3.24 5.88
CA HIS A 3 -7.71 -4.11 4.72
C HIS A 3 -8.74 -3.79 3.65
N ILE A 4 -8.32 -3.81 2.40
CA ILE A 4 -9.17 -3.64 1.24
C ILE A 4 -9.24 -4.99 0.52
N ASN A 5 -10.44 -5.49 0.29
CA ASN A 5 -10.64 -6.89 -0.14
C ASN A 5 -11.11 -7.05 -1.59
N ASN A 6 -11.48 -5.96 -2.26
CA ASN A 6 -11.98 -6.02 -3.65
C ASN A 6 -11.96 -4.65 -4.30
N LYS A 7 -12.25 -4.61 -5.61
CA LYS A 7 -12.26 -3.36 -6.39
C LYS A 7 -13.26 -2.34 -5.89
N ALA A 8 -14.44 -2.77 -5.44
CA ALA A 8 -15.47 -1.84 -4.98
C ALA A 8 -15.01 -1.08 -3.74
N GLU A 9 -14.38 -1.78 -2.79
CA GLU A 9 -13.80 -1.15 -1.60
C GLU A 9 -12.65 -0.20 -1.96
N PHE A 10 -11.82 -0.59 -2.94
CA PHE A 10 -10.75 0.26 -3.43
C PHE A 10 -11.28 1.54 -4.06
N GLU A 11 -12.29 1.44 -4.92
CA GLU A 11 -12.89 2.61 -5.58
C GLU A 11 -13.45 3.60 -4.55
N GLN A 12 -14.09 3.09 -3.51
CA GLN A 12 -14.60 3.92 -2.43
C GLN A 12 -13.46 4.60 -1.67
N LEU A 13 -12.39 3.86 -1.39
CA LEU A 13 -11.21 4.37 -0.70
C LEU A 13 -10.60 5.58 -1.42
N ILE A 14 -10.38 5.48 -2.73
CA ILE A 14 -9.74 6.55 -3.50
C ILE A 14 -10.66 7.74 -3.76
N LYS A 15 -11.98 7.55 -3.68
CA LYS A 15 -12.94 8.66 -3.73
C LYS A 15 -12.90 9.47 -2.44
N GLU A 16 -12.68 8.82 -1.31
CA GLU A 16 -12.70 9.45 0.01
C GLU A 16 -11.34 9.99 0.43
N ASN A 17 -10.25 9.54 -0.21
CA ASN A 17 -8.88 9.89 0.19
C ASN A 17 -8.04 10.26 -1.02
N ASN A 18 -7.45 11.44 -0.99
CA ASN A 18 -6.56 11.90 -2.07
C ASN A 18 -5.17 11.27 -2.00
N ASN A 19 -4.72 10.90 -0.82
CA ASN A 19 -3.37 10.36 -0.58
C ASN A 19 -3.50 8.95 -0.01
N VAL A 20 -3.11 7.95 -0.80
CA VAL A 20 -3.28 6.54 -0.43
C VAL A 20 -1.99 5.77 -0.67
N VAL A 21 -1.62 4.93 0.30
CA VAL A 21 -0.52 3.95 0.18
C VAL A 21 -1.10 2.56 0.42
N ILE A 22 -0.78 1.62 -0.44
CA ILE A 22 -1.25 0.24 -0.33
C ILE A 22 -0.07 -0.71 -0.23
N ASP A 23 -0.06 -1.53 0.81
CA ASP A 23 0.88 -2.64 0.99
C ASP A 23 0.24 -3.93 0.47
N PHE A 24 0.67 -4.38 -0.71
CA PHE A 24 0.27 -5.67 -1.28
C PHE A 24 1.14 -6.77 -0.69
N TYR A 25 0.52 -7.73 -0.03
CA TYR A 25 1.20 -8.79 0.72
C TYR A 25 0.48 -10.14 0.59
N ALA A 26 1.11 -11.18 1.12
CA ALA A 26 0.47 -12.47 1.39
C ALA A 26 0.89 -12.96 2.77
N THR A 27 0.06 -13.78 3.39
CA THR A 27 0.32 -14.28 4.75
C THR A 27 1.51 -15.23 4.84
N TRP A 28 1.86 -15.89 3.75
CA TRP A 28 2.96 -16.85 3.67
C TRP A 28 4.30 -16.23 3.26
N CYS A 29 4.31 -14.94 2.99
CA CYS A 29 5.47 -14.23 2.45
C CYS A 29 6.36 -13.71 3.57
N GLY A 30 7.61 -14.21 3.65
CA GLY A 30 8.58 -13.81 4.68
C GLY A 30 8.91 -12.31 4.66
N PRO A 31 9.33 -11.74 3.51
CA PRO A 31 9.62 -10.31 3.44
C PRO A 31 8.40 -9.42 3.74
N CYS A 32 7.19 -9.89 3.42
CA CYS A 32 5.95 -9.18 3.77
C CYS A 32 5.78 -9.09 5.29
N LYS A 33 6.10 -10.17 6.00
CA LYS A 33 6.04 -10.20 7.48
C LYS A 33 7.04 -9.25 8.10
N MET A 34 8.20 -9.07 7.47
CA MET A 34 9.22 -8.11 7.92
C MET A 34 8.77 -6.67 7.68
N LEU A 35 8.04 -6.42 6.61
CA LEU A 35 7.54 -5.09 6.26
C LEU A 35 6.33 -4.68 7.11
N ALA A 36 5.52 -5.62 7.56
CA ALA A 36 4.27 -5.34 8.27
C ALA A 36 4.43 -4.37 9.47
N PRO A 37 5.37 -4.58 10.41
CA PRO A 37 5.54 -3.65 11.52
C PRO A 37 6.02 -2.27 11.07
N ILE A 38 6.78 -2.19 9.99
CA ILE A 38 7.25 -0.92 9.42
C ILE A 38 6.04 -0.14 8.88
N ILE A 39 5.17 -0.79 8.12
CA ILE A 39 3.96 -0.18 7.58
C ILE A 39 3.05 0.33 8.71
N GLU A 40 2.90 -0.44 9.79
CA GLU A 40 2.12 -0.02 10.95
C GLU A 40 2.70 1.22 11.62
N GLN A 41 4.03 1.26 11.78
CA GLN A 41 4.72 2.43 12.34
C GLN A 41 4.50 3.67 11.47
N VAL A 42 4.65 3.53 10.16
CA VAL A 42 4.42 4.62 9.22
C VAL A 42 2.98 5.12 9.32
N ALA A 43 2.01 4.21 9.35
CA ALA A 43 0.60 4.56 9.48
C ALA A 43 0.31 5.35 10.76
N ASN A 44 0.99 5.04 11.85
CA ASN A 44 0.83 5.75 13.12
C ASN A 44 1.49 7.12 13.12
N GLU A 45 2.53 7.32 12.32
CA GLU A 45 3.30 8.57 12.30
C GLU A 45 2.80 9.58 11.27
N VAL A 46 2.12 9.10 10.21
CA VAL A 46 1.72 9.92 9.07
C VAL A 46 0.19 10.03 9.05
N SER A 47 -0.35 11.21 9.37
CA SER A 47 -1.79 11.40 9.49
C SER A 47 -2.48 11.87 8.20
N HIS A 48 -1.72 12.44 7.26
CA HIS A 48 -2.28 13.01 6.02
C HIS A 48 -2.34 12.02 4.85
N VAL A 49 -1.99 10.77 5.09
CA VAL A 49 -2.00 9.71 4.09
C VAL A 49 -2.77 8.51 4.64
N LYS A 50 -3.67 7.98 3.84
CA LYS A 50 -4.40 6.77 4.19
C LYS A 50 -3.58 5.56 3.80
N ILE A 51 -3.20 4.74 4.76
CA ILE A 51 -2.38 3.54 4.53
C ILE A 51 -3.23 2.30 4.78
N VAL A 52 -3.31 1.43 3.78
CA VAL A 52 -4.12 0.21 3.82
C VAL A 52 -3.32 -0.99 3.34
N LYS A 53 -3.84 -2.18 3.62
CA LYS A 53 -3.23 -3.46 3.21
C LYS A 53 -4.16 -4.22 2.28
N VAL A 54 -3.56 -4.91 1.31
CA VAL A 54 -4.28 -5.81 0.41
C VAL A 54 -3.58 -7.16 0.41
N ASP A 55 -4.30 -8.20 0.84
CA ASP A 55 -3.87 -9.59 0.72
C ASP A 55 -4.13 -10.05 -0.71
N VAL A 56 -3.08 -10.37 -1.46
CA VAL A 56 -3.21 -10.74 -2.88
C VAL A 56 -3.98 -12.05 -3.07
N ASP A 57 -4.02 -12.91 -2.07
CA ASP A 57 -4.78 -14.16 -2.14
C ASP A 57 -6.28 -13.94 -1.91
N VAL A 58 -6.64 -12.85 -1.23
CA VAL A 58 -8.05 -12.44 -0.98
C VAL A 58 -8.56 -11.56 -2.10
N ALA A 59 -7.76 -10.57 -2.50
CA ALA A 59 -8.13 -9.54 -3.47
C ALA A 59 -7.35 -9.71 -4.79
N GLY A 60 -7.52 -10.86 -5.43
CA GLY A 60 -6.87 -11.16 -6.71
C GLY A 60 -7.21 -10.17 -7.81
N ASP A 61 -8.43 -9.61 -7.79
CA ASP A 61 -8.85 -8.58 -8.74
C ASP A 61 -8.02 -7.30 -8.63
N LEU A 62 -7.69 -6.89 -7.41
CA LEU A 62 -6.83 -5.72 -7.18
C LEU A 62 -5.37 -6.01 -7.55
N ALA A 63 -4.86 -7.18 -7.20
CA ALA A 63 -3.52 -7.58 -7.57
C ALA A 63 -3.36 -7.55 -9.09
N GLU A 64 -4.34 -8.03 -9.82
CA GLU A 64 -4.35 -8.00 -11.29
C GLU A 64 -4.41 -6.55 -11.81
N LEU A 65 -5.30 -5.73 -11.25
CA LEU A 65 -5.45 -4.32 -11.64
C LEU A 65 -4.13 -3.55 -11.55
N PHE A 66 -3.36 -3.78 -10.50
CA PHE A 66 -2.08 -3.11 -10.29
C PHE A 66 -0.89 -3.84 -10.91
N GLY A 67 -1.12 -4.96 -11.59
CA GLY A 67 -0.04 -5.74 -12.19
C GLY A 67 0.96 -6.28 -11.19
N ILE A 68 0.47 -6.71 -10.02
CA ILE A 68 1.34 -7.23 -8.96
C ILE A 68 1.86 -8.61 -9.35
N THR A 69 3.16 -8.71 -9.56
CA THR A 69 3.85 -9.97 -9.94
C THR A 69 4.75 -10.50 -8.84
N SER A 70 5.10 -9.67 -7.88
CA SER A 70 5.90 -10.06 -6.73
C SER A 70 5.40 -9.31 -5.48
N ILE A 71 5.67 -9.84 -4.31
CA ILE A 71 5.29 -9.27 -3.03
C ILE A 71 6.48 -9.29 -2.06
N PRO A 72 6.55 -8.29 -1.16
CA PRO A 72 5.62 -7.17 -1.04
C PRO A 72 5.80 -6.16 -2.19
N THR A 73 4.73 -5.47 -2.54
CA THR A 73 4.77 -4.32 -3.41
C THR A 73 3.98 -3.20 -2.75
N VAL A 74 4.58 -2.03 -2.65
CA VAL A 74 3.93 -0.85 -2.08
C VAL A 74 3.58 0.12 -3.20
N VAL A 75 2.32 0.51 -3.30
CA VAL A 75 1.87 1.48 -4.30
C VAL A 75 1.45 2.77 -3.63
N TYR A 76 1.74 3.87 -4.31
CA TYR A 76 1.47 5.24 -3.86
C TYR A 76 0.53 5.89 -4.86
N ILE A 77 -0.64 6.34 -4.40
CA ILE A 77 -1.70 6.89 -5.24
C ILE A 77 -2.03 8.29 -4.74
N LYS A 78 -1.98 9.28 -5.66
CA LYS A 78 -2.32 10.66 -5.35
C LYS A 78 -3.39 11.14 -6.31
N ASN A 79 -4.48 11.66 -5.77
CA ASN A 79 -5.61 12.17 -6.56
C ASN A 79 -6.07 11.15 -7.62
N GLN A 80 -6.21 9.88 -7.18
CA GLN A 80 -6.65 8.75 -7.99
C GLN A 80 -5.67 8.32 -9.10
N LYS A 81 -4.42 8.80 -9.06
CA LYS A 81 -3.38 8.41 -10.00
C LYS A 81 -2.28 7.60 -9.32
N LEU A 82 -1.86 6.52 -9.96
CA LEU A 82 -0.71 5.75 -9.51
C LEU A 82 0.56 6.58 -9.74
N GLU A 83 1.24 6.94 -8.65
CA GLU A 83 2.48 7.73 -8.71
C GLU A 83 3.73 6.84 -8.65
N LEU A 84 3.68 5.78 -7.86
CA LEU A 84 4.82 4.90 -7.68
C LEU A 84 4.36 3.50 -7.32
N ARG A 85 5.01 2.50 -7.92
CA ARG A 85 4.86 1.08 -7.57
C ARG A 85 6.25 0.53 -7.29
N GLU A 86 6.53 0.25 -6.03
CA GLU A 86 7.86 -0.13 -5.58
C GLU A 86 7.87 -1.56 -5.07
N LEU A 87 8.69 -2.41 -5.69
CA LEU A 87 8.78 -3.84 -5.39
C LEU A 87 9.76 -4.11 -4.26
N GLY A 88 9.41 -5.08 -3.42
CA GLY A 88 10.30 -5.62 -2.41
C GLY A 88 10.27 -4.90 -1.08
N PHE A 89 10.98 -5.48 -0.12
CA PHE A 89 11.13 -4.91 1.21
C PHE A 89 11.88 -3.57 1.14
N LYS A 90 11.39 -2.59 1.92
CA LYS A 90 12.04 -1.29 2.08
C LYS A 90 12.13 -0.92 3.54
N GLN A 91 13.19 -0.20 3.90
CA GLN A 91 13.34 0.38 5.22
C GLN A 91 12.30 1.49 5.45
N LYS A 92 11.97 1.72 6.71
CA LYS A 92 11.01 2.78 7.10
C LYS A 92 11.38 4.14 6.52
N ALA A 93 12.66 4.51 6.58
CA ALA A 93 13.13 5.80 6.06
C ALA A 93 12.84 5.97 4.57
N ALA A 94 12.96 4.90 3.78
CA ALA A 94 12.68 4.95 2.35
C ALA A 94 11.19 5.19 2.07
N ILE A 95 10.33 4.56 2.86
CA ILE A 95 8.88 4.72 2.73
C ILE A 95 8.47 6.14 3.14
N LEU A 96 9.00 6.65 4.25
CA LEU A 96 8.74 8.03 4.69
C LEU A 96 9.23 9.05 3.68
N ASP A 97 10.38 8.81 3.04
CA ASP A 97 10.92 9.67 1.99
C ASP A 97 10.00 9.71 0.78
N ASN A 98 9.51 8.55 0.34
CA ASN A 98 8.55 8.47 -0.76
C ASN A 98 7.27 9.24 -0.44
N ILE A 99 6.75 9.09 0.77
CA ILE A 99 5.55 9.81 1.22
C ILE A 99 5.78 11.33 1.17
N SER A 100 6.91 11.78 1.68
CA SER A 100 7.26 13.19 1.67
C SER A 100 7.37 13.76 0.26
N LYS A 101 8.00 13.03 -0.65
CA LYS A 101 8.19 13.46 -2.04
C LYS A 101 6.90 13.45 -2.84
N ILE A 102 6.02 12.47 -2.60
CA ILE A 102 4.79 12.30 -3.38
C ILE A 102 3.67 13.18 -2.83
N PHE A 103 3.49 13.16 -1.52
CA PHE A 103 2.31 13.79 -0.88
C PHE A 103 2.62 15.10 -0.16
N GLY A 104 3.87 15.36 0.13
CA GLY A 104 4.27 16.55 0.89
C GLY A 104 4.35 16.36 2.39
#